data_8228ce41e3cb65931e67340bb6fb6377
#
_entry.id   8228ce41e3cb65931e67340bb6fb6377
#
_cell.length_a   1.000
_cell.length_b   1.000
_cell.length_c   1.000
_cell.angle_alpha   90.00
_cell.angle_beta   90.00
_cell.angle_gamma   90.00
#
_symmetry.space_group_name_H-M   'P 1'
#
loop_
_entity.id
_entity.type
_entity.pdbx_description
1 polymer ?
#
loop_
_entity_poly.entity_id
_entity_poly.type
_entity_poly.pdbx_seq_one_letter_code
_entity_poly.pdbx_strand_id
1 'polypeptide(L)'
;LDSVYLSFPLRFSHIAKTVTNTLELSGKFRTGEIKHTYMGGYSFVALNRTSYSGYNLGDDVQGPGLYSHVSVYDPHSMGYMTSKFSKATVTHHYSNSLYLQDMVEFNEQWKVLAALRYDFFRYMSASATTPTGRREYEEHSSFNMIKNKALTYRFGAVYLPHPNTYIYASFASILKPIRT
;
A
#
# COMPACT_ATOMS: atom_id res chain seq x y z
N LEU A 1 19.53 33.58 -14.16
CA LEU A 1 19.84 32.22 -13.70
C LEU A 1 19.96 31.29 -14.88
N ASP A 2 21.17 31.17 -15.42
CA ASP A 2 21.42 30.46 -16.69
C ASP A 2 22.04 29.09 -16.48
N SER A 3 21.99 28.57 -15.23
CA SER A 3 22.53 27.29 -14.87
C SER A 3 21.70 26.57 -13.79
N VAL A 4 21.71 25.25 -13.84
CA VAL A 4 21.14 24.34 -12.83
C VAL A 4 22.26 23.57 -12.16
N TYR A 5 22.08 23.23 -10.90
CA TYR A 5 23.03 22.42 -10.15
C TYR A 5 22.34 21.29 -9.42
N LEU A 6 23.07 20.22 -9.16
CA LEU A 6 22.61 19.08 -8.42
C LEU A 6 22.78 19.32 -6.91
N SER A 7 21.68 19.52 -6.19
CA SER A 7 21.72 19.91 -4.78
C SER A 7 21.73 18.75 -3.78
N PHE A 8 21.03 17.64 -4.09
CA PHE A 8 20.91 16.49 -3.19
C PHE A 8 20.91 15.18 -3.99
N PRO A 9 22.09 14.65 -4.33
CA PRO A 9 22.16 13.36 -4.98
C PRO A 9 21.74 12.27 -3.99
N LEU A 10 20.60 11.66 -4.24
CA LEU A 10 20.00 10.66 -3.40
C LEU A 10 19.97 9.31 -4.12
N ARG A 11 20.40 8.26 -3.46
CA ARG A 11 20.32 6.90 -3.96
C ARG A 11 19.32 6.10 -3.16
N PHE A 12 18.38 5.48 -3.88
CA PHE A 12 17.44 4.51 -3.34
C PHE A 12 17.57 3.16 -4.03
N SER A 13 17.37 2.11 -3.28
CA SER A 13 17.18 0.76 -3.81
C SER A 13 16.17 0.02 -2.96
N HIS A 14 15.28 -0.72 -3.59
CA HIS A 14 14.26 -1.51 -2.90
C HIS A 14 14.28 -2.95 -3.40
N ILE A 15 14.18 -3.88 -2.46
CA ILE A 15 13.90 -5.28 -2.73
C ILE A 15 12.60 -5.59 -2.00
N ALA A 16 11.55 -5.91 -2.76
CA ALA A 16 10.25 -6.23 -2.21
C ALA A 16 9.81 -7.62 -2.66
N LYS A 17 9.34 -8.42 -1.71
CA LYS A 17 8.74 -9.73 -1.96
C LYS A 17 7.33 -9.71 -1.38
N THR A 18 6.33 -9.91 -2.25
CA THR A 18 4.93 -9.94 -1.85
C THR A 18 4.34 -11.31 -2.13
N VAL A 19 3.64 -11.85 -1.15
CA VAL A 19 2.82 -13.06 -1.28
C VAL A 19 1.39 -12.66 -0.96
N THR A 20 0.48 -13.00 -1.86
CA THR A 20 -0.96 -12.78 -1.67
C THR A 20 -1.70 -14.09 -1.90
N ASN A 21 -2.71 -14.32 -1.07
CA ASN A 21 -3.64 -15.43 -1.26
C ASN A 21 -5.05 -14.93 -0.94
N THR A 22 -6.01 -15.30 -1.77
CA THR A 22 -7.42 -15.02 -1.53
C THR A 22 -8.22 -16.28 -1.78
N LEU A 23 -9.00 -16.67 -0.77
CA LEU A 23 -10.00 -17.71 -0.88
C LEU A 23 -11.37 -17.04 -0.86
N GLU A 24 -12.18 -17.29 -1.88
CA GLU A 24 -13.49 -16.69 -2.04
C GLU A 24 -14.55 -17.76 -2.33
N LEU A 25 -15.68 -17.64 -1.70
CA LEU A 25 -16.88 -18.43 -1.94
C LEU A 25 -18.01 -17.47 -2.30
N SER A 26 -18.63 -17.68 -3.44
CA SER A 26 -19.80 -16.93 -3.88
C SER A 26 -20.91 -17.86 -4.33
N GLY A 27 -22.13 -17.40 -4.23
CA GLY A 27 -23.28 -18.21 -4.62
C GLY A 27 -24.58 -17.42 -4.58
N LYS A 28 -25.66 -18.15 -4.91
CA LYS A 28 -27.02 -17.63 -4.87
C LYS A 28 -27.93 -18.62 -4.16
N PHE A 29 -28.83 -18.10 -3.38
CA PHE A 29 -29.92 -18.88 -2.77
C PHE A 29 -31.20 -18.07 -2.67
N ARG A 30 -32.30 -18.72 -2.25
CA ARG A 30 -33.58 -18.04 -2.02
C ARG A 30 -34.11 -18.37 -0.63
N THR A 31 -34.71 -17.34 0.00
CA THR A 31 -35.49 -17.50 1.21
C THR A 31 -36.94 -17.08 0.90
N GLY A 32 -37.78 -18.02 0.53
CA GLY A 32 -39.09 -17.75 -0.05
C GLY A 32 -38.97 -17.02 -1.39
N GLU A 33 -39.59 -15.86 -1.51
CA GLU A 33 -39.52 -15.01 -2.70
C GLU A 33 -38.23 -14.19 -2.78
N ILE A 34 -37.50 -14.04 -1.70
CA ILE A 34 -36.31 -13.21 -1.60
C ILE A 34 -35.10 -13.94 -2.22
N LYS A 35 -34.39 -13.26 -3.11
CA LYS A 35 -33.16 -13.75 -3.74
C LYS A 35 -31.96 -13.17 -3.05
N HIS A 36 -30.97 -14.02 -2.76
CA HIS A 36 -29.70 -13.66 -2.18
C HIS A 36 -28.57 -13.95 -3.15
N THR A 37 -27.65 -13.01 -3.28
CA THR A 37 -26.37 -13.21 -3.97
C THR A 37 -25.27 -12.86 -2.98
N TYR A 38 -24.65 -13.90 -2.43
CA TYR A 38 -23.63 -13.75 -1.40
C TYR A 38 -22.22 -13.96 -1.94
N MET A 39 -21.27 -13.35 -1.27
CA MET A 39 -19.85 -13.52 -1.45
C MET A 39 -19.19 -13.40 -0.09
N GLY A 40 -18.30 -14.31 0.22
CA GLY A 40 -17.51 -14.25 1.44
C GLY A 40 -16.13 -14.84 1.20
N GLY A 41 -15.15 -14.39 1.96
CA GLY A 41 -13.81 -14.88 1.74
C GLY A 41 -12.82 -14.46 2.81
N TYR A 42 -11.62 -15.01 2.63
CA TYR A 42 -10.44 -14.71 3.40
C TYR A 42 -9.33 -14.24 2.46
N SER A 43 -8.67 -13.14 2.82
CA SER A 43 -7.51 -12.63 2.09
C SER A 43 -6.32 -12.52 3.02
N PHE A 44 -5.18 -12.98 2.55
CA PHE A 44 -3.88 -12.87 3.21
C PHE A 44 -2.90 -12.13 2.31
N VAL A 45 -2.18 -11.17 2.90
CA VAL A 45 -1.09 -10.45 2.22
C VAL A 45 0.13 -10.41 3.14
N ALA A 46 1.26 -10.84 2.62
CA ALA A 46 2.56 -10.69 3.27
C ALA A 46 3.49 -9.89 2.35
N LEU A 47 4.00 -8.78 2.82
CA LEU A 47 5.00 -7.96 2.14
C LEU A 47 6.27 -7.90 2.98
N ASN A 48 7.36 -8.37 2.43
CA ASN A 48 8.70 -8.21 2.98
C ASN A 48 9.48 -7.27 2.08
N ARG A 49 9.92 -6.14 2.61
CA ARG A 49 10.65 -5.12 1.87
C ARG A 49 11.92 -4.74 2.60
N THR A 50 13.02 -4.74 1.89
CA THR A 50 14.28 -4.11 2.32
C THR A 50 14.53 -2.91 1.43
N SER A 51 14.66 -1.74 2.04
CA SER A 51 14.99 -0.50 1.35
C SER A 51 16.36 0.00 1.81
N TYR A 52 17.12 0.46 0.85
CA TYR A 52 18.43 1.08 1.08
C TYR A 52 18.37 2.51 0.60
N SER A 53 18.92 3.41 1.39
CA SER A 53 19.04 4.82 1.04
C SER A 53 20.41 5.36 1.42
N GLY A 54 20.85 6.37 0.69
CA GLY A 54 22.09 7.09 0.99
C GLY A 54 22.09 8.44 0.34
N TYR A 55 22.74 9.37 1.00
CA TYR A 55 23.05 10.69 0.47
C TYR A 55 24.52 10.68 0.03
N ASN A 56 24.78 11.28 -1.13
CA ASN A 56 26.12 11.44 -1.63
C ASN A 56 26.59 12.82 -1.22
N LEU A 57 27.34 12.88 -0.16
CA LEU A 57 27.94 14.11 0.36
C LEU A 57 29.45 14.03 0.21
N GLY A 58 30.05 15.06 -0.39
CA GLY A 58 31.50 15.19 -0.46
C GLY A 58 32.20 14.12 -1.28
N ASP A 59 33.16 13.46 -0.67
CA ASP A 59 34.08 12.51 -1.32
C ASP A 59 33.46 11.21 -1.84
N ASP A 60 32.20 10.96 -1.47
CA ASP A 60 31.46 9.80 -1.93
C ASP A 60 30.91 9.95 -3.37
N VAL A 61 31.08 11.10 -3.98
CA VAL A 61 30.66 11.40 -5.34
C VAL A 61 31.84 11.28 -6.28
N GLN A 62 31.84 10.27 -7.14
CA GLN A 62 32.77 10.19 -8.28
C GLN A 62 32.10 10.81 -9.49
N GLY A 63 32.75 11.81 -10.06
CA GLY A 63 32.24 12.59 -11.18
C GLY A 63 32.30 14.08 -10.87
N PRO A 64 31.61 14.93 -11.65
CA PRO A 64 31.53 16.35 -11.34
C PRO A 64 30.92 16.51 -9.94
N GLY A 65 31.64 17.23 -9.08
CA GLY A 65 31.31 17.35 -7.66
C GLY A 65 29.90 17.86 -7.39
N LEU A 66 29.46 17.70 -6.16
CA LEU A 66 28.29 18.40 -5.64
C LEU A 66 28.39 19.90 -5.98
N TYR A 67 27.30 20.49 -6.39
CA TYR A 67 27.23 21.91 -6.84
C TYR A 67 27.87 22.19 -8.20
N SER A 68 28.22 21.17 -8.99
CA SER A 68 28.55 21.40 -10.39
C SER A 68 27.36 21.99 -11.13
N HIS A 69 27.62 23.04 -11.89
CA HIS A 69 26.60 23.77 -12.63
C HIS A 69 26.63 23.35 -14.10
N VAL A 70 25.44 23.17 -14.67
CA VAL A 70 25.25 22.93 -16.10
C VAL A 70 24.45 24.08 -16.66
N SER A 71 24.89 24.62 -17.78
CA SER A 71 24.17 25.68 -18.47
C SER A 71 22.79 25.20 -18.94
N VAL A 72 21.78 26.04 -18.79
CA VAL A 72 20.42 25.77 -19.32
C VAL A 72 20.41 25.75 -20.82
N TYR A 73 21.36 26.49 -21.48
CA TYR A 73 21.48 26.61 -22.93
C TYR A 73 22.32 25.50 -23.55
N ASP A 74 23.08 24.75 -22.74
CA ASP A 74 23.85 23.58 -23.16
C ASP A 74 23.67 22.43 -22.14
N PRO A 75 22.47 21.84 -22.13
CA PRO A 75 22.16 20.77 -21.17
C PRO A 75 22.89 19.48 -21.56
N HIS A 76 23.79 19.04 -20.72
CA HIS A 76 24.48 17.77 -20.88
C HIS A 76 24.55 16.99 -19.56
N SER A 77 24.74 15.69 -19.65
CA SER A 77 24.90 14.84 -18.47
C SER A 77 26.21 15.18 -17.76
N MET A 78 26.13 15.39 -16.46
CA MET A 78 27.31 15.56 -15.60
C MET A 78 28.02 14.23 -15.28
N GLY A 79 27.66 13.13 -15.94
CA GLY A 79 28.18 11.81 -15.69
C GLY A 79 27.32 11.06 -14.67
N TYR A 80 27.87 9.96 -14.11
CA TYR A 80 27.19 9.19 -13.11
C TYR A 80 27.82 9.42 -11.74
N MET A 81 27.01 9.28 -10.71
CA MET A 81 27.44 9.35 -9.31
C MET A 81 27.54 7.95 -8.74
N THR A 82 28.70 7.62 -8.18
CA THR A 82 28.81 6.46 -7.30
C THR A 82 28.47 6.89 -5.89
N SER A 83 27.44 6.32 -5.34
CA SER A 83 26.99 6.62 -3.99
C SER A 83 26.98 5.38 -3.13
N LYS A 84 27.30 5.54 -1.87
CA LYS A 84 27.18 4.48 -0.87
C LYS A 84 25.79 4.52 -0.25
N PHE A 85 25.30 3.35 0.15
CA PHE A 85 24.14 3.27 1.02
C PHE A 85 24.58 3.52 2.46
N SER A 86 23.90 4.40 3.15
CA SER A 86 24.19 4.70 4.56
C SER A 86 23.15 4.12 5.51
N LYS A 87 21.98 3.75 5.01
CA LYS A 87 20.88 3.24 5.80
C LYS A 87 20.17 2.10 5.08
N ALA A 88 19.84 1.07 5.83
CA ALA A 88 18.92 0.02 5.43
C ALA A 88 17.69 0.01 6.34
N THR A 89 16.52 -0.24 5.77
CA THR A 89 15.26 -0.40 6.52
C THR A 89 14.58 -1.68 6.05
N VAL A 90 14.36 -2.60 6.98
CA VAL A 90 13.58 -3.82 6.76
C VAL A 90 12.16 -3.60 7.25
N THR A 91 11.20 -3.96 6.43
CA THR A 91 9.77 -3.83 6.72
C THR A 91 9.07 -5.15 6.45
N HIS A 92 8.30 -5.62 7.43
CA HIS A 92 7.38 -6.74 7.26
C HIS A 92 5.95 -6.23 7.47
N HIS A 93 5.10 -6.48 6.53
CA HIS A 93 3.69 -6.17 6.60
C HIS A 93 2.87 -7.43 6.36
N TYR A 94 1.99 -7.75 7.31
CA TYR A 94 1.05 -8.86 7.24
C TYR A 94 -0.36 -8.31 7.39
N SER A 95 -1.23 -8.69 6.47
CA SER A 95 -2.64 -8.38 6.53
C SER A 95 -3.46 -9.64 6.37
N ASN A 96 -4.44 -9.81 7.23
CA ASN A 96 -5.44 -10.86 7.17
C ASN A 96 -6.81 -10.21 7.18
N SER A 97 -7.69 -10.63 6.31
CA SER A 97 -9.01 -10.05 6.18
C SER A 97 -10.06 -11.15 6.01
N LEU A 98 -11.13 -11.05 6.78
CA LEU A 98 -12.36 -11.81 6.55
C LEU A 98 -13.44 -10.85 6.06
N TYR A 99 -14.17 -11.24 5.04
CA TYR A 99 -15.25 -10.44 4.51
C TYR A 99 -16.47 -11.28 4.12
N LEU A 100 -17.62 -10.67 4.25
CA LEU A 100 -18.90 -11.22 3.85
C LEU A 100 -19.75 -10.11 3.26
N GLN A 101 -20.42 -10.42 2.17
CA GLN A 101 -21.33 -9.53 1.47
C GLN A 101 -22.57 -10.32 1.05
N ASP A 102 -23.74 -9.72 1.18
CA ASP A 102 -24.98 -10.23 0.60
C ASP A 102 -25.75 -9.13 -0.11
N MET A 103 -26.15 -9.42 -1.33
CA MET A 103 -27.07 -8.61 -2.09
C MET A 103 -28.43 -9.30 -2.09
N VAL A 104 -29.38 -8.67 -1.43
CA VAL A 104 -30.73 -9.16 -1.22
C VAL A 104 -31.67 -8.46 -2.20
N GLU A 105 -32.37 -9.22 -3.02
CA GLU A 105 -33.45 -8.76 -3.89
C GLU A 105 -34.79 -9.15 -3.24
N PHE A 106 -35.44 -8.19 -2.62
CA PHE A 106 -36.75 -8.41 -1.98
C PHE A 106 -37.87 -8.61 -3.01
N ASN A 107 -37.82 -7.84 -4.08
CA ASN A 107 -38.72 -7.89 -5.24
C ASN A 107 -38.06 -7.23 -6.44
N GLU A 108 -38.80 -7.00 -7.53
CA GLU A 108 -38.27 -6.36 -8.74
C GLU A 108 -37.87 -4.90 -8.52
N GLN A 109 -38.41 -4.25 -7.50
CA GLN A 109 -38.17 -2.83 -7.23
C GLN A 109 -37.11 -2.58 -6.17
N TRP A 110 -36.93 -3.48 -5.20
CA TRP A 110 -36.02 -3.25 -4.06
C TRP A 110 -34.87 -4.24 -3.99
N LYS A 111 -33.66 -3.68 -3.98
CA LYS A 111 -32.42 -4.41 -3.74
C LYS A 111 -31.62 -3.74 -2.66
N VAL A 112 -31.04 -4.52 -1.76
CA VAL A 112 -30.22 -4.05 -0.66
C VAL A 112 -28.91 -4.82 -0.64
N LEU A 113 -27.81 -4.10 -0.46
CA LEU A 113 -26.48 -4.65 -0.26
C LEU A 113 -26.06 -4.44 1.19
N ALA A 114 -25.60 -5.48 1.84
CA ALA A 114 -24.92 -5.42 3.13
C ALA A 114 -23.56 -6.10 3.02
N ALA A 115 -22.52 -5.46 3.54
CA ALA A 115 -21.18 -6.01 3.55
C ALA A 115 -20.47 -5.72 4.87
N LEU A 116 -19.68 -6.66 5.32
CA LEU A 116 -18.86 -6.62 6.52
C LEU A 116 -17.45 -7.07 6.15
N ARG A 117 -16.44 -6.38 6.69
CA ARG A 117 -15.06 -6.79 6.55
C ARG A 117 -14.32 -6.55 7.87
N TYR A 118 -13.60 -7.55 8.31
CA TYR A 118 -12.72 -7.47 9.46
C TYR A 118 -11.28 -7.66 9.01
N ASP A 119 -10.45 -6.65 9.30
CA ASP A 119 -9.04 -6.60 8.93
C ASP A 119 -8.17 -6.70 10.19
N PHE A 120 -7.11 -7.47 10.09
CA PHE A 120 -6.06 -7.57 11.08
C PHE A 120 -4.72 -7.25 10.41
N PHE A 121 -4.08 -6.15 10.85
CA PHE A 121 -2.80 -5.67 10.33
C PHE A 121 -1.70 -5.85 11.35
N ARG A 122 -0.55 -6.28 10.88
CA ARG A 122 0.70 -6.28 11.61
C ARG A 122 1.79 -5.67 10.75
N TYR A 123 2.35 -4.58 11.23
CA TYR A 123 3.46 -3.89 10.60
C TYR A 123 4.67 -3.93 11.54
N MET A 124 5.82 -4.31 11.01
CA MET A 124 7.07 -4.34 11.73
C MET A 124 8.14 -3.64 10.89
N SER A 125 8.95 -2.79 11.50
CA SER A 125 10.06 -2.13 10.82
C SER A 125 11.27 -2.02 11.74
N ALA A 126 12.44 -2.20 11.15
CA ALA A 126 13.72 -1.95 11.78
C ALA A 126 14.63 -1.23 10.79
N SER A 127 15.50 -0.37 11.30
CA SER A 127 16.46 0.36 10.50
C SER A 127 17.85 0.25 11.12
N ALA A 128 18.85 0.12 10.28
CA ALA A 128 20.25 0.13 10.70
C ALA A 128 21.08 0.95 9.71
N THR A 129 22.23 1.42 10.15
CA THR A 129 23.25 1.98 9.27
C THR A 129 23.92 0.85 8.50
N THR A 130 24.40 1.13 7.28
CA THR A 130 25.20 0.19 6.50
C THR A 130 26.68 0.56 6.63
N PRO A 131 27.47 -0.16 7.42
CA PRO A 131 28.84 0.26 7.74
C PRO A 131 29.76 0.32 6.52
N THR A 132 29.50 -0.51 5.52
CA THR A 132 30.36 -0.65 4.34
C THR A 132 29.82 0.07 3.10
N GLY A 133 28.67 0.73 3.19
CA GLY A 133 27.99 1.32 2.04
C GLY A 133 27.47 0.30 1.03
N ARG A 134 27.53 -0.99 1.34
CA ARG A 134 27.00 -2.09 0.51
C ARG A 134 25.52 -2.32 0.80
N ARG A 135 24.86 -3.15 0.00
CA ARG A 135 23.48 -3.61 0.26
C ARG A 135 23.43 -4.67 1.38
N GLU A 136 24.16 -4.49 2.42
CA GLU A 136 24.19 -5.36 3.57
C GLU A 136 23.38 -4.74 4.69
N TYR A 137 22.59 -5.55 5.36
CA TYR A 137 21.83 -5.18 6.53
C TYR A 137 22.30 -6.02 7.69
N GLU A 138 22.87 -5.37 8.68
CA GLU A 138 23.18 -6.01 9.96
C GLU A 138 21.97 -5.89 10.88
N GLU A 139 21.45 -7.00 11.33
CA GLU A 139 20.25 -7.08 12.15
C GLU A 139 20.57 -6.73 13.61
N HIS A 140 20.87 -5.45 13.86
CA HIS A 140 21.21 -4.95 15.21
C HIS A 140 20.09 -4.19 15.90
N SER A 141 18.96 -3.97 15.26
CA SER A 141 17.87 -3.18 15.81
C SER A 141 16.62 -4.00 16.10
N SER A 142 16.01 -3.75 17.24
CA SER A 142 14.69 -4.29 17.54
C SER A 142 13.64 -3.76 16.58
N PHE A 143 12.73 -4.63 16.15
CA PHE A 143 11.60 -4.22 15.32
C PHE A 143 10.59 -3.39 16.11
N ASN A 144 10.27 -2.22 15.60
CA ASN A 144 9.07 -1.52 16.01
C ASN A 144 7.85 -2.23 15.41
N MET A 145 6.90 -2.62 16.26
CA MET A 145 5.72 -3.38 15.86
C MET A 145 4.46 -2.59 16.11
N ILE A 146 3.61 -2.50 15.08
CA ILE A 146 2.27 -1.93 15.16
C ILE A 146 1.27 -3.02 14.78
N LYS A 147 0.24 -3.19 15.60
CA LYS A 147 -0.88 -4.10 15.36
C LYS A 147 -2.17 -3.30 15.37
N ASN A 148 -2.96 -3.42 14.33
CA ASN A 148 -4.27 -2.79 14.24
C ASN A 148 -5.32 -3.80 13.82
N LYS A 149 -6.54 -3.60 14.33
CA LYS A 149 -7.73 -4.37 13.96
C LYS A 149 -8.80 -3.38 13.51
N ALA A 150 -9.56 -3.77 12.51
CA ALA A 150 -10.61 -2.93 11.98
C ALA A 150 -11.82 -3.72 11.56
N LEU A 151 -12.98 -3.22 11.90
CA LEU A 151 -14.24 -3.64 11.34
C LEU A 151 -14.75 -2.54 10.43
N THR A 152 -14.98 -2.88 9.18
CA THR A 152 -15.60 -1.97 8.21
C THR A 152 -16.89 -2.59 7.71
N TYR A 153 -17.85 -1.74 7.40
CA TYR A 153 -19.15 -2.17 6.89
C TYR A 153 -19.65 -1.23 5.80
N ARG A 154 -20.47 -1.78 4.93
CA ARG A 154 -21.10 -1.05 3.84
C ARG A 154 -22.55 -1.48 3.72
N PHE A 155 -23.42 -0.51 3.54
CA PHE A 155 -24.83 -0.72 3.22
C PHE A 155 -25.18 0.07 1.98
N GLY A 156 -26.01 -0.50 1.13
CA GLY A 156 -26.52 0.17 -0.06
C GLY A 156 -27.95 -0.29 -0.32
N ALA A 157 -28.76 0.60 -0.85
CA ALA A 157 -30.11 0.29 -1.30
C ALA A 157 -30.34 0.87 -2.69
N VAL A 158 -31.05 0.11 -3.51
CA VAL A 158 -31.49 0.53 -4.84
C VAL A 158 -32.99 0.34 -4.91
N TYR A 159 -33.67 1.39 -5.35
CA TYR A 159 -35.10 1.39 -5.62
C TYR A 159 -35.35 1.64 -7.11
N LEU A 160 -36.12 0.78 -7.74
CA LEU A 160 -36.49 0.82 -9.15
C LEU A 160 -38.01 1.14 -9.25
N PRO A 161 -38.42 2.42 -9.26
CA PRO A 161 -39.84 2.80 -9.42
C PRO A 161 -40.39 2.39 -10.77
N HIS A 162 -39.57 2.38 -11.81
CA HIS A 162 -39.88 1.97 -13.18
C HIS A 162 -38.70 1.16 -13.78
N PRO A 163 -38.93 0.34 -14.82
CA PRO A 163 -37.89 -0.48 -15.43
C PRO A 163 -36.65 0.29 -15.89
N ASN A 164 -36.79 1.57 -16.22
CA ASN A 164 -35.71 2.42 -16.74
C ASN A 164 -35.26 3.51 -15.74
N THR A 165 -35.74 3.47 -14.49
CA THR A 165 -35.44 4.48 -13.47
C THR A 165 -34.97 3.80 -12.20
N TYR A 166 -33.86 4.23 -11.64
CA TYR A 166 -33.37 3.74 -10.38
C TYR A 166 -32.88 4.88 -9.49
N ILE A 167 -33.13 4.74 -8.21
CA ILE A 167 -32.63 5.62 -7.15
C ILE A 167 -31.77 4.77 -6.24
N TYR A 168 -30.59 5.25 -5.87
CA TYR A 168 -29.71 4.51 -4.99
C TYR A 168 -29.16 5.39 -3.86
N ALA A 169 -28.91 4.77 -2.72
CA ALA A 169 -28.20 5.35 -1.60
C ALA A 169 -27.18 4.34 -1.06
N SER A 170 -26.04 4.82 -0.61
CA SER A 170 -25.06 3.96 0.03
C SER A 170 -24.37 4.66 1.19
N PHE A 171 -23.98 3.87 2.20
CA PHE A 171 -23.21 4.29 3.35
C PHE A 171 -22.08 3.29 3.56
N ALA A 172 -20.86 3.78 3.80
CA ALA A 172 -19.72 2.94 4.10
C ALA A 172 -18.89 3.53 5.26
N SER A 173 -18.44 2.68 6.16
CA SER A 173 -17.45 3.05 7.15
C SER A 173 -16.06 3.00 6.53
N ILE A 174 -15.19 3.94 6.90
CA ILE A 174 -13.79 3.98 6.46
C ILE A 174 -12.91 3.81 7.69
N LEU A 175 -11.91 2.94 7.60
CA LEU A 175 -10.88 2.85 8.61
C LEU A 175 -9.87 3.98 8.43
N LYS A 176 -9.72 4.82 9.44
CA LYS A 176 -8.58 5.71 9.55
C LYS A 176 -7.58 5.06 10.52
N PRO A 177 -6.40 4.60 10.05
CA PRO A 177 -5.40 4.06 10.97
C PRO A 177 -4.95 5.18 11.92
N ILE A 178 -5.13 4.96 13.21
CA ILE A 178 -4.61 5.85 14.25
C ILE A 178 -3.13 5.49 14.37
N ARG A 179 -2.27 6.43 14.02
CA ARG A 179 -0.87 6.35 14.42
C ARG A 179 -0.81 6.69 15.89
N THR A 180 -0.59 5.71 16.74
CA THR A 180 -0.11 5.89 18.10
C THR A 180 1.41 5.89 18.10
#